data_5f750389de30b7d7aa53699bbd436388
#
_entry.id   5f750389de30b7d7aa53699bbd436388
#
_cell.length_a   1.000
_cell.length_b   1.000
_cell.length_c   1.000
_cell.angle_alpha   90.00
_cell.angle_beta   90.00
_cell.angle_gamma   90.00
#
_symmetry.space_group_name_H-M   'P 1'
#
loop_
_entity.id
_entity.type
_entity.pdbx_description
1 polymer ?
#
loop_
_entity_poly.entity_id
_entity_poly.type
_entity_poly.pdbx_seq_one_letter_code
_entity_poly.pdbx_strand_id
1 'polypeptide(L)'
;MGDAVGIGFGIGFDIGIGVGRTLHCAEMSNLPLILVAAYALAILLLARGRAAGGAADYLLAGRRLTLPAFVATLVTTWYGGILGIGEYAWRFGISTWVVFGLPYYLAALLFALWLAPRLRSTDAMSIPDLLRDTYGRRARLAGAAAVWALTLPVAYVLMLATLLVQLTGWPMPVAVAVGVGFSALYVGISGFRSVVRTDLLQLVLMYVGFGVLVAAALGHTGGLAGLWSALPADHRSWDGGRGWQSVLVWYLIALQTMVEPTFYQRVFAARTPAVARVGVLVSVAMWAIFDFMTVASGLAARVLLPDLDDPVAAYPALAELVLSPWLAALFTLALFATVMSTLDSYLFLAASTVGHDLAGDTSDDTVERRRTRWGLALSAVLAAAGALLFDSVVAVWHHVGTVVTSALLLPVVAVQLPPRWRFRSTAATAAMIGAAVVSTGWILAAGDSGYPLGIEPMFPALATSAAVWLVDRTVRPRPHRLQ
;
A
#
# COMPACT_ATOMS: atom_id res chain seq x y z
N MET A 1 7.89 1.67 -39.10
CA MET A 1 8.91 0.79 -38.57
C MET A 1 8.92 1.10 -37.09
N GLY A 2 8.22 0.29 -36.33
CA GLY A 2 7.92 0.55 -34.94
C GLY A 2 8.90 -0.13 -34.03
N ASP A 3 9.55 0.64 -33.19
CA ASP A 3 10.26 0.11 -32.05
C ASP A 3 9.27 -0.13 -30.90
N ALA A 4 8.82 -1.35 -30.80
CA ALA A 4 8.11 -1.84 -29.61
C ALA A 4 9.14 -1.94 -28.48
N VAL A 5 9.10 -1.01 -27.53
CA VAL A 5 9.87 -1.11 -26.30
C VAL A 5 9.25 -2.22 -25.46
N GLY A 6 9.78 -3.43 -25.64
CA GLY A 6 9.53 -4.55 -24.75
C GLY A 6 10.09 -4.22 -23.37
N ILE A 7 9.24 -4.23 -22.35
CA ILE A 7 9.70 -4.24 -20.96
C ILE A 7 10.20 -5.66 -20.68
N GLY A 8 11.45 -5.91 -21.10
CA GLY A 8 12.16 -7.11 -20.68
C GLY A 8 12.51 -7.01 -19.20
N PHE A 9 11.82 -7.74 -18.34
CA PHE A 9 12.22 -7.97 -16.97
C PHE A 9 13.29 -9.09 -16.93
N GLY A 10 14.44 -8.77 -17.47
CA GLY A 10 15.66 -9.55 -17.36
C GLY A 10 16.80 -8.60 -17.06
N ILE A 11 16.70 -7.82 -15.97
CA ILE A 11 17.84 -7.07 -15.48
C ILE A 11 18.38 -7.85 -14.29
N GLY A 12 19.35 -8.71 -14.55
CA GLY A 12 20.31 -9.08 -13.53
C GLY A 12 21.04 -7.81 -13.12
N PHE A 13 20.65 -7.22 -12.02
CA PHE A 13 21.45 -6.19 -11.36
C PHE A 13 22.60 -6.88 -10.65
N ASP A 14 23.72 -6.91 -11.35
CA ASP A 14 25.02 -7.06 -10.69
C ASP A 14 25.21 -5.81 -9.82
N ILE A 15 24.93 -5.94 -8.52
CA ILE A 15 25.26 -4.91 -7.55
C ILE A 15 26.78 -4.93 -7.39
N GLY A 16 27.46 -4.40 -8.38
CA GLY A 16 28.83 -3.97 -8.25
C GLY A 16 28.83 -2.79 -7.29
N ILE A 17 29.07 -3.07 -6.00
CA ILE A 17 29.42 -2.05 -5.02
C ILE A 17 30.75 -1.48 -5.48
N GLY A 18 30.67 -0.47 -6.34
CA GLY A 18 31.80 0.38 -6.70
C GLY A 18 32.19 1.22 -5.48
N VAL A 19 33.00 0.63 -4.62
CA VAL A 19 33.76 1.35 -3.61
C VAL A 19 34.78 2.20 -4.36
N GLY A 20 34.41 3.47 -4.59
CA GLY A 20 35.33 4.35 -5.28
C GLY A 20 34.86 5.79 -5.42
N ARG A 21 34.57 6.46 -4.30
CA ARG A 21 34.85 7.88 -4.10
C ARG A 21 34.90 8.15 -2.62
N THR A 22 36.12 8.38 -2.14
CA THR A 22 36.38 9.05 -0.86
C THR A 22 35.71 10.42 -0.87
N LEU A 23 34.43 10.44 -0.51
CA LEU A 23 33.79 11.64 -0.03
C LEU A 23 34.42 11.96 1.32
N HIS A 24 34.86 13.18 1.47
CA HIS A 24 35.37 13.73 2.72
C HIS A 24 34.56 13.19 3.89
N CYS A 25 35.25 12.57 4.86
CA CYS A 25 34.77 12.30 6.20
C CYS A 25 34.45 13.63 6.88
N ALA A 26 33.30 14.27 6.48
CA ALA A 26 32.60 15.13 7.40
C ALA A 26 32.16 14.22 8.54
N GLU A 27 32.43 14.59 9.78
CA GLU A 27 31.99 13.92 11.00
C GLU A 27 30.58 13.39 10.79
N MET A 28 30.42 12.08 10.69
CA MET A 28 29.14 11.41 10.56
C MET A 28 28.34 11.78 11.81
N SER A 29 27.55 12.83 11.75
CA SER A 29 26.72 13.21 12.89
C SER A 29 25.80 12.03 13.16
N ASN A 30 25.88 11.45 14.34
CA ASN A 30 24.99 10.36 14.80
C ASN A 30 23.55 10.85 14.95
N LEU A 31 23.27 12.06 14.49
CA LEU A 31 21.97 12.73 14.64
C LEU A 31 20.81 11.98 14.02
N PRO A 32 20.87 11.48 12.75
CA PRO A 32 19.77 10.69 12.19
C PRO A 32 19.49 9.43 13.01
N LEU A 33 20.55 8.75 13.45
CA LEU A 33 20.41 7.55 14.28
C LEU A 33 19.79 7.86 15.65
N ILE A 34 20.19 8.97 16.28
CA ILE A 34 19.61 9.42 17.56
C ILE A 34 18.13 9.75 17.39
N LEU A 35 17.75 10.44 16.30
CA LEU A 35 16.35 10.78 16.03
C LEU A 35 15.52 9.53 15.76
N VAL A 36 16.01 8.57 14.98
CA VAL A 36 15.33 7.30 14.73
C VAL A 36 15.20 6.47 16.01
N ALA A 37 16.23 6.44 16.88
CA ALA A 37 16.17 5.76 18.17
C ALA A 37 15.16 6.44 19.12
N ALA A 38 15.13 7.77 19.17
CA ALA A 38 14.14 8.52 19.96
C ALA A 38 12.71 8.29 19.44
N TYR A 39 12.53 8.24 18.13
CA TYR A 39 11.27 7.89 17.50
C TYR A 39 10.85 6.46 17.84
N ALA A 40 11.74 5.47 17.75
CA ALA A 40 11.46 4.10 18.13
C ALA A 40 10.99 4.01 19.60
N LEU A 41 11.63 4.75 20.51
CA LEU A 41 11.19 4.85 21.90
C LEU A 41 9.80 5.49 22.00
N ALA A 42 9.54 6.59 21.29
CA ALA A 42 8.24 7.25 21.28
C ALA A 42 7.13 6.31 20.78
N ILE A 43 7.37 5.54 19.72
CA ILE A 43 6.45 4.52 19.20
C ILE A 43 6.14 3.47 20.28
N LEU A 44 7.15 2.94 20.96
CA LEU A 44 6.95 1.98 22.04
C LEU A 44 6.13 2.56 23.21
N LEU A 45 6.34 3.82 23.55
CA LEU A 45 5.58 4.51 24.58
C LEU A 45 4.11 4.73 24.17
N LEU A 46 3.88 5.15 22.93
CA LEU A 46 2.54 5.35 22.36
C LEU A 46 1.78 4.02 22.21
N ALA A 47 2.49 2.95 21.86
CA ALA A 47 1.92 1.62 21.76
C ALA A 47 1.54 1.00 23.13
N ARG A 48 2.05 1.55 24.25
CA ARG A 48 1.68 1.09 25.60
C ARG A 48 0.21 1.40 25.86
N GLY A 49 -0.57 0.37 25.99
CA GLY A 49 -1.99 0.47 26.30
C GLY A 49 -2.64 -0.86 26.00
N ARG A 50 -3.22 -1.53 27.00
CA ARG A 50 -3.89 -2.80 26.77
C ARG A 50 -5.20 -2.55 26.04
N ALA A 51 -5.50 -3.36 25.03
CA ALA A 51 -6.87 -3.51 24.57
C ALA A 51 -7.70 -4.03 25.74
N ALA A 52 -8.56 -3.15 26.29
CA ALA A 52 -9.34 -3.45 27.48
C ALA A 52 -10.61 -4.27 27.18
N GLY A 53 -10.96 -4.40 25.90
CA GLY A 53 -12.17 -5.05 25.40
C GLY A 53 -11.91 -6.37 24.67
N GLY A 54 -12.97 -6.92 24.07
CA GLY A 54 -12.96 -8.14 23.28
C GLY A 54 -12.24 -8.03 21.93
N ALA A 55 -12.51 -9.00 21.04
CA ALA A 55 -11.94 -9.07 19.68
C ALA A 55 -12.14 -7.79 18.88
N ALA A 56 -13.35 -7.23 18.89
CA ALA A 56 -13.65 -5.97 18.19
C ALA A 56 -12.82 -4.79 18.71
N ASP A 57 -12.41 -4.78 19.98
CA ASP A 57 -11.53 -3.75 20.53
C ASP A 57 -10.10 -3.92 20.02
N TYR A 58 -9.63 -5.16 19.93
CA TYR A 58 -8.30 -5.49 19.43
C TYR A 58 -8.16 -5.30 17.92
N LEU A 59 -9.16 -5.76 17.13
CA LEU A 59 -9.13 -5.74 15.68
C LEU A 59 -9.54 -4.38 15.07
N LEU A 60 -10.50 -3.67 15.69
CA LEU A 60 -11.14 -2.48 15.15
C LEU A 60 -11.14 -1.28 16.11
N ALA A 61 -10.28 -1.27 17.14
CA ALA A 61 -10.25 -0.22 18.17
C ALA A 61 -11.62 0.06 18.79
N GLY A 62 -12.47 -0.98 18.91
CA GLY A 62 -13.82 -0.91 19.48
C GLY A 62 -14.82 -0.16 18.64
N ARG A 63 -14.57 0.01 17.34
CA ARG A 63 -15.40 0.78 16.39
C ARG A 63 -15.63 2.24 16.84
N ARG A 64 -14.60 2.88 17.38
CA ARG A 64 -14.68 4.22 17.99
C ARG A 64 -13.77 5.24 17.33
N LEU A 65 -13.28 4.99 16.10
CA LEU A 65 -12.43 5.97 15.41
C LEU A 65 -13.21 7.27 15.18
N THR A 66 -12.65 8.34 15.73
CA THR A 66 -13.09 9.72 15.46
C THR A 66 -12.60 10.17 14.08
N LEU A 67 -13.16 11.25 13.55
CA LEU A 67 -12.75 11.76 12.23
C LEU A 67 -11.24 12.05 12.15
N PRO A 68 -10.59 12.75 13.09
CA PRO A 68 -9.14 12.99 13.01
C PRO A 68 -8.32 11.70 13.04
N ALA A 69 -8.67 10.75 13.92
CA ALA A 69 -7.98 9.47 14.03
C ALA A 69 -8.17 8.61 12.77
N PHE A 70 -9.38 8.62 12.18
CA PHE A 70 -9.67 7.94 10.92
C PHE A 70 -8.79 8.49 9.78
N VAL A 71 -8.79 9.82 9.62
CA VAL A 71 -8.02 10.50 8.57
C VAL A 71 -6.52 10.25 8.76
N ALA A 72 -6.00 10.41 9.97
CA ALA A 72 -4.59 10.19 10.24
C ALA A 72 -4.15 8.78 9.84
N THR A 73 -4.85 7.74 10.33
CA THR A 73 -4.46 6.36 10.07
C THR A 73 -4.70 5.94 8.61
N LEU A 74 -5.70 6.49 7.90
CA LEU A 74 -5.92 6.19 6.49
C LEU A 74 -4.89 6.90 5.61
N VAL A 75 -4.55 8.16 5.91
CA VAL A 75 -3.60 8.95 5.12
C VAL A 75 -2.19 8.36 5.22
N THR A 76 -1.71 8.09 6.42
CA THR A 76 -0.34 7.60 6.62
C THR A 76 -0.13 6.20 6.06
N THR A 77 -1.14 5.33 6.14
CA THR A 77 -1.03 3.94 5.63
C THR A 77 -0.93 3.87 4.10
N TRP A 78 -1.27 4.92 3.38
CA TRP A 78 -1.27 4.92 1.91
C TRP A 78 0.14 5.07 1.31
N TYR A 79 1.04 5.78 1.99
CA TYR A 79 2.32 6.21 1.42
C TYR A 79 3.52 5.30 1.74
N GLY A 80 3.30 4.05 2.14
CA GLY A 80 4.40 3.13 2.41
C GLY A 80 5.37 2.92 1.23
N GLY A 81 4.90 3.18 0.02
CA GLY A 81 5.68 3.12 -1.21
C GLY A 81 6.44 4.39 -1.59
N ILE A 82 6.71 5.25 -0.64
CA ILE A 82 7.20 6.62 -0.86
C ILE A 82 8.48 6.68 -1.71
N LEU A 83 9.43 5.76 -1.53
CA LEU A 83 10.66 5.74 -2.32
C LEU A 83 10.36 5.44 -3.81
N GLY A 84 9.41 4.54 -4.10
CA GLY A 84 8.96 4.27 -5.46
C GLY A 84 8.25 5.46 -6.13
N ILE A 85 7.55 6.29 -5.36
CA ILE A 85 6.96 7.55 -5.87
C ILE A 85 8.07 8.54 -6.26
N GLY A 86 9.13 8.65 -5.45
CA GLY A 86 10.30 9.48 -5.76
C GLY A 86 11.01 9.01 -7.04
N GLU A 87 11.28 7.71 -7.14
CA GLU A 87 11.84 7.09 -8.33
C GLU A 87 11.01 7.38 -9.58
N TYR A 88 9.69 7.15 -9.50
CA TYR A 88 8.81 7.32 -10.64
C TYR A 88 8.71 8.81 -11.08
N ALA A 89 8.66 9.74 -10.13
CA ALA A 89 8.66 11.16 -10.43
C ALA A 89 9.98 11.61 -11.07
N TRP A 90 11.10 11.07 -10.61
CA TRP A 90 12.40 11.33 -11.20
C TRP A 90 12.51 10.78 -12.63
N ARG A 91 11.95 9.58 -12.92
CA ARG A 91 12.00 8.94 -14.24
C ARG A 91 10.98 9.49 -15.23
N PHE A 92 9.74 9.74 -14.79
CA PHE A 92 8.58 9.94 -15.67
C PHE A 92 7.83 11.26 -15.42
N GLY A 93 8.36 12.09 -14.56
CA GLY A 93 7.86 13.46 -14.38
C GLY A 93 6.46 13.53 -13.79
N ILE A 94 5.66 14.49 -14.32
CA ILE A 94 4.29 14.79 -13.84
C ILE A 94 3.32 13.61 -14.03
N SER A 95 3.64 12.66 -14.91
CA SER A 95 2.83 11.46 -15.10
C SER A 95 2.66 10.66 -13.80
N THR A 96 3.58 10.82 -12.84
CA THR A 96 3.48 10.26 -11.49
C THR A 96 2.16 10.63 -10.83
N TRP A 97 1.78 11.90 -10.84
CA TRP A 97 0.49 12.33 -10.31
C TRP A 97 -0.69 11.81 -11.12
N VAL A 98 -0.53 11.74 -12.46
CA VAL A 98 -1.59 11.24 -13.37
C VAL A 98 -1.88 9.76 -13.13
N VAL A 99 -0.88 8.94 -12.76
CA VAL A 99 -1.06 7.49 -12.57
C VAL A 99 -1.22 7.06 -11.12
N PHE A 100 -0.60 7.74 -10.15
CA PHE A 100 -0.66 7.39 -8.73
C PHE A 100 -1.55 8.31 -7.89
N GLY A 101 -1.85 9.53 -8.35
CA GLY A 101 -2.74 10.45 -7.66
C GLY A 101 -4.18 10.36 -8.20
N LEU A 102 -4.41 10.90 -9.38
CA LEU A 102 -5.73 11.14 -9.95
C LEU A 102 -6.66 9.91 -9.98
N PRO A 103 -6.25 8.72 -10.49
CA PRO A 103 -7.15 7.57 -10.55
C PRO A 103 -7.52 7.04 -9.16
N TYR A 104 -6.60 7.11 -8.20
CA TYR A 104 -6.87 6.70 -6.83
C TYR A 104 -7.79 7.68 -6.09
N TYR A 105 -7.71 9.00 -6.39
CA TYR A 105 -8.71 9.96 -5.85
C TYR A 105 -10.10 9.63 -6.38
N LEU A 106 -10.24 9.36 -7.67
CA LEU A 106 -11.53 9.00 -8.27
C LEU A 106 -12.10 7.71 -7.67
N ALA A 107 -11.25 6.70 -7.51
CA ALA A 107 -11.64 5.44 -6.89
C ALA A 107 -12.01 5.62 -5.40
N ALA A 108 -11.23 6.40 -4.65
CA ALA A 108 -11.53 6.70 -3.25
C ALA A 108 -12.79 7.57 -3.08
N LEU A 109 -13.06 8.52 -3.97
CA LEU A 109 -14.32 9.26 -4.01
C LEU A 109 -15.51 8.34 -4.23
N LEU A 110 -15.42 7.42 -5.20
CA LEU A 110 -16.45 6.41 -5.43
C LEU A 110 -16.64 5.52 -4.20
N PHE A 111 -15.54 5.07 -3.59
CA PHE A 111 -15.58 4.29 -2.35
C PHE A 111 -16.28 5.05 -1.22
N ALA A 112 -15.92 6.33 -1.01
CA ALA A 112 -16.48 7.18 0.04
C ALA A 112 -17.98 7.40 -0.12
N LEU A 113 -18.43 7.66 -1.36
CA LEU A 113 -19.81 8.01 -1.64
C LEU A 113 -20.74 6.80 -1.67
N TRP A 114 -20.21 5.66 -2.09
CA TRP A 114 -21.02 4.46 -2.32
C TRP A 114 -20.80 3.37 -1.28
N LEU A 115 -19.53 2.94 -1.05
CA LEU A 115 -19.21 1.79 -0.22
C LEU A 115 -19.11 2.14 1.28
N ALA A 116 -18.36 3.17 1.66
CA ALA A 116 -18.01 3.43 3.04
C ALA A 116 -19.22 3.50 4.01
N PRO A 117 -20.30 4.24 3.73
CA PRO A 117 -21.43 4.27 4.66
C PRO A 117 -22.18 2.93 4.74
N ARG A 118 -22.27 2.17 3.62
CA ARG A 118 -22.91 0.85 3.61
C ARG A 118 -22.12 -0.17 4.40
N LEU A 119 -20.81 -0.23 4.20
CA LEU A 119 -19.90 -1.12 4.90
C LEU A 119 -19.95 -0.87 6.41
N ARG A 120 -19.91 0.41 6.83
CA ARG A 120 -19.94 0.75 8.26
C ARG A 120 -21.26 0.36 8.94
N SER A 121 -22.33 0.23 8.18
CA SER A 121 -23.64 -0.19 8.68
C SER A 121 -23.78 -1.72 8.83
N THR A 122 -22.76 -2.49 8.49
CA THR A 122 -22.70 -3.94 8.70
C THR A 122 -21.98 -4.30 10.01
N ASP A 123 -22.21 -5.52 10.49
CA ASP A 123 -21.50 -6.09 11.63
C ASP A 123 -20.17 -6.75 11.25
N ALA A 124 -19.84 -6.83 9.96
CA ALA A 124 -18.60 -7.40 9.46
C ALA A 124 -17.37 -6.68 10.04
N MET A 125 -16.31 -7.42 10.27
CA MET A 125 -15.03 -6.92 10.76
C MET A 125 -13.94 -6.92 9.68
N SER A 126 -14.18 -7.66 8.58
CA SER A 126 -13.23 -7.85 7.50
C SER A 126 -13.93 -8.02 6.15
N ILE A 127 -13.17 -7.97 5.04
CA ILE A 127 -13.67 -8.36 3.71
C ILE A 127 -14.11 -9.84 3.69
N PRO A 128 -13.35 -10.79 4.24
CA PRO A 128 -13.79 -12.18 4.33
C PRO A 128 -15.11 -12.38 5.09
N ASP A 129 -15.39 -11.57 6.12
CA ASP A 129 -16.68 -11.63 6.80
C ASP A 129 -17.85 -11.24 5.88
N LEU A 130 -17.70 -10.17 5.09
CA LEU A 130 -18.69 -9.79 4.09
C LEU A 130 -18.95 -10.91 3.07
N LEU A 131 -17.89 -11.58 2.64
CA LEU A 131 -17.98 -12.71 1.72
C LEU A 131 -18.66 -13.91 2.38
N ARG A 132 -18.39 -14.19 3.66
CA ARG A 132 -19.07 -15.24 4.44
C ARG A 132 -20.56 -14.97 4.52
N ASP A 133 -20.94 -13.77 4.91
CA ASP A 133 -22.34 -13.40 5.15
C ASP A 133 -23.17 -13.41 3.86
N THR A 134 -22.53 -13.20 2.71
CA THR A 134 -23.19 -13.17 1.41
C THR A 134 -23.10 -14.48 0.65
N TYR A 135 -21.95 -15.16 0.66
CA TYR A 135 -21.61 -16.30 -0.19
C TYR A 135 -21.22 -17.57 0.58
N GLY A 136 -21.08 -17.47 1.91
CA GLY A 136 -20.77 -18.59 2.79
C GLY A 136 -19.28 -18.88 3.00
N ARG A 137 -19.00 -19.96 3.75
CA ARG A 137 -17.67 -20.27 4.29
C ARG A 137 -16.58 -20.45 3.21
N ARG A 138 -16.91 -21.05 2.06
CA ARG A 138 -15.90 -21.27 0.99
C ARG A 138 -15.41 -19.94 0.40
N ALA A 139 -16.33 -19.01 0.19
CA ALA A 139 -15.98 -17.67 -0.28
C ALA A 139 -15.18 -16.89 0.77
N ARG A 140 -15.50 -17.02 2.08
CA ARG A 140 -14.67 -16.47 3.17
C ARG A 140 -13.22 -16.94 3.07
N LEU A 141 -13.00 -18.25 2.96
CA LEU A 141 -11.65 -18.81 2.94
C LEU A 141 -10.85 -18.38 1.70
N ALA A 142 -11.48 -18.38 0.51
CA ALA A 142 -10.84 -17.89 -0.71
C ALA A 142 -10.50 -16.40 -0.61
N GLY A 143 -11.44 -15.58 -0.11
CA GLY A 143 -11.24 -14.16 0.12
C GLY A 143 -10.18 -13.89 1.19
N ALA A 144 -10.15 -14.67 2.28
CA ALA A 144 -9.14 -14.55 3.32
C ALA A 144 -7.74 -14.87 2.82
N ALA A 145 -7.58 -15.92 2.02
CA ALA A 145 -6.29 -16.24 1.39
C ALA A 145 -5.80 -15.08 0.48
N ALA A 146 -6.70 -14.50 -0.31
CA ALA A 146 -6.39 -13.36 -1.17
C ALA A 146 -6.03 -12.10 -0.36
N VAL A 147 -6.84 -11.75 0.66
CA VAL A 147 -6.56 -10.62 1.56
C VAL A 147 -5.24 -10.81 2.29
N TRP A 148 -4.95 -12.01 2.79
CA TRP A 148 -3.68 -12.31 3.45
C TRP A 148 -2.49 -12.12 2.52
N ALA A 149 -2.56 -12.64 1.29
CA ALA A 149 -1.51 -12.45 0.29
C ALA A 149 -1.28 -10.96 -0.02
N LEU A 150 -2.36 -10.16 -0.16
CA LEU A 150 -2.26 -8.72 -0.41
C LEU A 150 -1.64 -7.96 0.76
N THR A 151 -1.94 -8.39 1.98
CA THR A 151 -1.51 -7.68 3.19
C THR A 151 -0.18 -8.16 3.77
N LEU A 152 0.47 -9.18 3.17
CA LEU A 152 1.85 -9.52 3.50
C LEU A 152 2.78 -8.34 3.17
N PRO A 153 3.42 -7.71 4.15
CA PRO A 153 4.12 -6.43 3.95
C PRO A 153 5.53 -6.57 3.38
N VAL A 154 5.75 -7.48 2.42
CA VAL A 154 7.07 -7.79 1.84
C VAL A 154 7.77 -6.53 1.33
N ALA A 155 7.07 -5.73 0.53
CA ALA A 155 7.61 -4.50 -0.05
C ALA A 155 7.99 -3.45 1.00
N TYR A 156 7.18 -3.31 2.05
CA TYR A 156 7.42 -2.32 3.12
C TYR A 156 8.55 -2.76 4.07
N VAL A 157 8.71 -4.06 4.29
CA VAL A 157 9.88 -4.61 5.01
C VAL A 157 11.16 -4.35 4.23
N LEU A 158 11.14 -4.57 2.91
CA LEU A 158 12.29 -4.29 2.04
C LEU A 158 12.66 -2.80 2.08
N MET A 159 11.70 -1.90 1.94
CA MET A 159 11.96 -0.45 2.00
C MET A 159 12.49 -0.01 3.37
N LEU A 160 11.89 -0.49 4.47
CA LEU A 160 12.38 -0.17 5.81
C LEU A 160 13.80 -0.68 6.02
N ALA A 161 14.10 -1.89 5.55
CA ALA A 161 15.43 -2.47 5.63
C ALA A 161 16.45 -1.67 4.79
N THR A 162 16.08 -1.22 3.59
CA THR A 162 16.92 -0.36 2.75
C THR A 162 17.29 0.94 3.48
N LEU A 163 16.30 1.61 4.11
CA LEU A 163 16.56 2.80 4.93
C LEU A 163 17.47 2.50 6.13
N LEU A 164 17.30 1.34 6.79
CA LEU A 164 18.17 0.93 7.88
C LEU A 164 19.60 0.64 7.41
N VAL A 165 19.76 -0.04 6.27
CA VAL A 165 21.08 -0.28 5.66
C VAL A 165 21.78 1.04 5.36
N GLN A 166 21.09 1.99 4.73
CA GLN A 166 21.63 3.32 4.43
C GLN A 166 22.04 4.09 5.70
N LEU A 167 21.23 3.99 6.76
CA LEU A 167 21.48 4.71 8.01
C LEU A 167 22.60 4.08 8.85
N THR A 168 22.68 2.75 8.90
CA THR A 168 23.53 2.03 9.87
C THR A 168 24.69 1.28 9.26
N GLY A 169 24.67 1.03 7.95
CA GLY A 169 25.60 0.13 7.27
C GLY A 169 25.41 -1.36 7.60
N TRP A 170 24.30 -1.74 8.23
CA TRP A 170 24.05 -3.14 8.58
C TRP A 170 23.84 -4.01 7.33
N PRO A 171 24.18 -5.31 7.40
CA PRO A 171 23.80 -6.25 6.36
C PRO A 171 22.28 -6.33 6.22
N MET A 172 21.79 -6.45 4.98
CA MET A 172 20.35 -6.50 4.67
C MET A 172 19.55 -7.49 5.54
N PRO A 173 20.01 -8.75 5.80
CA PRO A 173 19.27 -9.68 6.67
C PRO A 173 19.08 -9.17 8.10
N VAL A 174 20.06 -8.44 8.63
CA VAL A 174 19.96 -7.84 9.98
C VAL A 174 18.97 -6.70 9.98
N ALA A 175 19.03 -5.82 8.97
CA ALA A 175 18.08 -4.71 8.82
C ALA A 175 16.63 -5.20 8.67
N VAL A 176 16.40 -6.25 7.87
CA VAL A 176 15.10 -6.91 7.73
C VAL A 176 14.62 -7.46 9.07
N ALA A 177 15.44 -8.24 9.78
CA ALA A 177 15.06 -8.85 11.06
C ALA A 177 14.74 -7.81 12.13
N VAL A 178 15.55 -6.75 12.24
CA VAL A 178 15.35 -5.67 13.21
C VAL A 178 14.09 -4.86 12.85
N GLY A 179 13.93 -4.46 11.59
CA GLY A 179 12.80 -3.65 11.15
C GLY A 179 11.46 -4.34 11.36
N VAL A 180 11.30 -5.57 10.83
CA VAL A 180 10.03 -6.30 10.98
C VAL A 180 9.79 -6.77 12.42
N GLY A 181 10.86 -7.17 13.13
CA GLY A 181 10.77 -7.57 14.52
C GLY A 181 10.32 -6.44 15.43
N PHE A 182 10.83 -5.23 15.22
CA PHE A 182 10.41 -4.05 15.95
C PHE A 182 8.93 -3.73 15.72
N SER A 183 8.46 -3.71 14.47
CA SER A 183 7.04 -3.51 14.13
C SER A 183 6.15 -4.59 14.76
N ALA A 184 6.52 -5.86 14.62
CA ALA A 184 5.75 -6.97 15.18
C ALA A 184 5.63 -6.88 16.71
N LEU A 185 6.69 -6.42 17.39
CA LEU A 185 6.71 -6.28 18.86
C LEU A 185 5.60 -5.36 19.35
N TYR A 186 5.55 -4.12 18.88
CA TYR A 186 4.61 -3.16 19.45
C TYR A 186 3.19 -3.27 18.87
N VAL A 187 3.05 -3.68 17.61
CA VAL A 187 1.74 -3.97 16.99
C VAL A 187 1.04 -5.12 17.72
N GLY A 188 1.79 -6.16 18.13
CA GLY A 188 1.28 -7.29 18.90
C GLY A 188 0.79 -6.96 20.31
N ILE A 189 1.21 -5.83 20.90
CA ILE A 189 0.84 -5.43 22.27
C ILE A 189 -0.62 -4.99 22.35
N SER A 190 -1.02 -4.03 21.51
CA SER A 190 -2.31 -3.33 21.63
C SER A 190 -3.21 -3.47 20.39
N GLY A 191 -2.80 -4.24 19.39
CA GLY A 191 -3.56 -4.43 18.17
C GLY A 191 -3.73 -3.14 17.37
N PHE A 192 -4.86 -2.97 16.70
CA PHE A 192 -5.14 -1.81 15.85
C PHE A 192 -5.08 -0.46 16.58
N ARG A 193 -5.32 -0.44 17.90
CA ARG A 193 -5.18 0.80 18.69
C ARG A 193 -3.75 1.34 18.71
N SER A 194 -2.74 0.45 18.74
CA SER A 194 -1.34 0.91 18.67
C SER A 194 -1.06 1.57 17.33
N VAL A 195 -1.49 0.94 16.24
CA VAL A 195 -1.36 1.49 14.89
C VAL A 195 -1.96 2.89 14.79
N VAL A 196 -3.22 3.07 15.23
CA VAL A 196 -3.88 4.38 15.18
C VAL A 196 -3.15 5.47 15.99
N ARG A 197 -2.57 5.11 17.16
CA ARG A 197 -1.85 6.09 17.99
C ARG A 197 -0.50 6.49 17.38
N THR A 198 0.21 5.53 16.81
CA THR A 198 1.49 5.80 16.14
C THR A 198 1.29 6.57 14.85
N ASP A 199 0.22 6.28 14.10
CA ASP A 199 -0.13 6.97 12.85
C ASP A 199 -0.34 8.48 13.03
N LEU A 200 -0.84 8.92 14.21
CA LEU A 200 -0.98 10.36 14.51
C LEU A 200 0.38 11.08 14.53
N LEU A 201 1.39 10.47 15.16
CA LEU A 201 2.75 11.01 15.17
C LEU A 201 3.37 10.93 13.77
N GLN A 202 3.18 9.80 13.09
CA GLN A 202 3.72 9.55 11.76
C GLN A 202 3.15 10.51 10.72
N LEU A 203 1.85 10.86 10.81
CA LEU A 203 1.23 11.88 9.97
C LEU A 203 1.95 13.22 10.07
N VAL A 204 2.25 13.67 11.29
CA VAL A 204 2.94 14.95 11.50
C VAL A 204 4.35 14.91 10.93
N LEU A 205 5.09 13.83 11.20
CA LEU A 205 6.46 13.68 10.72
C LEU A 205 6.53 13.67 9.20
N MET A 206 5.66 12.92 8.50
CA MET A 206 5.66 12.85 7.05
C MET A 206 5.31 14.20 6.40
N TYR A 207 4.29 14.91 6.90
CA TYR A 207 3.90 16.21 6.32
C TYR A 207 4.94 17.30 6.60
N VAL A 208 5.51 17.33 7.80
CA VAL A 208 6.57 18.28 8.15
C VAL A 208 7.83 18.00 7.34
N GLY A 209 8.24 16.73 7.26
CA GLY A 209 9.44 16.34 6.52
C GLY A 209 9.35 16.70 5.03
N PHE A 210 8.28 16.27 4.36
CA PHE A 210 8.09 16.61 2.94
C PHE A 210 7.77 18.07 2.70
N GLY A 211 7.08 18.75 3.62
CA GLY A 211 6.85 20.19 3.56
C GLY A 211 8.16 20.98 3.58
N VAL A 212 9.09 20.62 4.47
CA VAL A 212 10.42 21.21 4.53
C VAL A 212 11.24 20.90 3.29
N LEU A 213 11.22 19.65 2.82
CA LEU A 213 11.95 19.24 1.62
C LEU A 213 11.48 20.00 0.39
N VAL A 214 10.17 20.03 0.13
CA VAL A 214 9.62 20.70 -1.06
C VAL A 214 9.87 22.23 -1.02
N ALA A 215 9.76 22.86 0.15
CA ALA A 215 10.03 24.29 0.30
C ALA A 215 11.48 24.61 -0.03
N ALA A 216 12.45 23.85 0.49
CA ALA A 216 13.86 24.00 0.18
C ALA A 216 14.16 23.72 -1.30
N ALA A 217 13.65 22.63 -1.85
CA ALA A 217 13.84 22.25 -3.25
C ALA A 217 13.30 23.32 -4.22
N LEU A 218 12.12 23.87 -3.95
CA LEU A 218 11.55 24.97 -4.74
C LEU A 218 12.41 26.24 -4.63
N GLY A 219 13.01 26.51 -3.47
CA GLY A 219 13.96 27.61 -3.31
C GLY A 219 15.17 27.48 -4.24
N HIS A 220 15.70 26.27 -4.41
CA HIS A 220 16.85 25.99 -5.30
C HIS A 220 16.50 25.97 -6.79
N THR A 221 15.25 25.75 -7.15
CA THR A 221 14.80 25.67 -8.56
C THR A 221 14.17 26.97 -9.06
N GLY A 222 14.12 28.03 -8.27
CA GLY A 222 13.46 29.29 -8.65
C GLY A 222 11.91 29.21 -8.57
N GLY A 223 11.40 28.45 -7.63
CA GLY A 223 9.98 28.21 -7.42
C GLY A 223 9.39 27.21 -8.43
N LEU A 224 8.06 27.10 -8.43
CA LEU A 224 7.34 26.22 -9.35
C LEU A 224 7.56 26.55 -10.83
N ALA A 225 7.65 27.83 -11.17
CA ALA A 225 7.87 28.26 -12.55
C ALA A 225 9.27 27.89 -13.04
N GLY A 226 10.30 28.11 -12.20
CA GLY A 226 11.67 27.69 -12.50
C GLY A 226 11.80 26.17 -12.60
N LEU A 227 11.22 25.43 -11.65
CA LEU A 227 11.17 23.98 -11.70
C LEU A 227 10.54 23.48 -13.01
N TRP A 228 9.36 23.98 -13.37
CA TRP A 228 8.65 23.56 -14.57
C TRP A 228 9.43 23.85 -15.87
N SER A 229 10.07 25.01 -15.96
CA SER A 229 10.86 25.39 -17.14
C SER A 229 12.13 24.54 -17.32
N ALA A 230 12.74 24.10 -16.21
CA ALA A 230 13.97 23.29 -16.20
C ALA A 230 13.74 21.82 -16.49
N LEU A 231 12.49 21.32 -16.39
CA LEU A 231 12.17 19.90 -16.65
C LEU A 231 12.33 19.55 -18.13
N PRO A 232 12.82 18.33 -18.46
CA PRO A 232 12.77 17.76 -19.80
C PRO A 232 11.34 17.74 -20.36
N ALA A 233 11.19 17.76 -21.70
CA ALA A 233 9.89 17.79 -22.35
C ALA A 233 9.00 16.61 -21.95
N ASP A 234 9.56 15.40 -21.92
CA ASP A 234 8.83 14.19 -21.57
C ASP A 234 8.33 14.20 -20.10
N HIS A 235 9.10 14.83 -19.20
CA HIS A 235 8.69 14.98 -17.79
C HIS A 235 7.53 15.96 -17.59
N ARG A 236 7.26 16.82 -18.57
CA ARG A 236 6.08 17.71 -18.59
C ARG A 236 4.87 17.10 -19.28
N SER A 237 5.06 15.93 -19.96
CA SER A 237 3.97 15.20 -20.58
C SER A 237 3.15 14.45 -19.53
N TRP A 238 1.82 14.43 -19.74
CA TRP A 238 0.88 13.73 -18.87
C TRP A 238 1.10 12.20 -18.81
N ASP A 239 1.69 11.63 -19.84
CA ASP A 239 1.99 10.20 -19.98
C ASP A 239 3.46 9.85 -19.71
N GLY A 240 4.32 10.87 -19.49
CA GLY A 240 5.76 10.68 -19.27
C GLY A 240 6.47 10.01 -20.45
N GLY A 241 5.97 10.20 -21.67
CA GLY A 241 6.51 9.57 -22.88
C GLY A 241 6.16 8.08 -23.07
N ARG A 242 5.29 7.51 -22.22
CA ARG A 242 4.95 6.06 -22.24
C ARG A 242 3.67 5.71 -22.99
N GLY A 243 2.94 6.71 -23.43
CA GLY A 243 1.69 6.56 -24.18
C GLY A 243 0.46 6.28 -23.31
N TRP A 244 -0.72 6.54 -23.90
CA TRP A 244 -2.02 6.49 -23.19
C TRP A 244 -2.38 5.10 -22.65
N GLN A 245 -1.92 4.01 -23.29
CA GLN A 245 -2.22 2.65 -22.83
C GLN A 245 -1.59 2.37 -21.47
N SER A 246 -0.34 2.80 -21.28
CA SER A 246 0.36 2.67 -20.01
C SER A 246 -0.40 3.41 -18.89
N VAL A 247 -0.91 4.60 -19.15
CA VAL A 247 -1.72 5.36 -18.19
C VAL A 247 -3.03 4.65 -17.89
N LEU A 248 -3.74 4.15 -18.91
CA LEU A 248 -5.03 3.46 -18.75
C LEU A 248 -4.92 2.25 -17.81
N VAL A 249 -3.83 1.49 -17.89
CA VAL A 249 -3.61 0.34 -16.99
C VAL A 249 -3.61 0.78 -15.53
N TRP A 250 -2.99 1.91 -15.20
CA TRP A 250 -2.98 2.43 -13.82
C TRP A 250 -4.38 2.86 -13.34
N TYR A 251 -5.23 3.37 -14.22
CA TYR A 251 -6.63 3.67 -13.87
C TYR A 251 -7.42 2.40 -13.53
N LEU A 252 -7.13 1.30 -14.20
CA LEU A 252 -7.74 0.01 -13.87
C LEU A 252 -7.18 -0.57 -12.56
N ILE A 253 -5.86 -0.46 -12.35
CA ILE A 253 -5.21 -0.86 -11.10
C ILE A 253 -5.78 -0.07 -9.91
N ALA A 254 -6.08 1.21 -10.07
CA ALA A 254 -6.67 2.03 -9.00
C ALA A 254 -8.03 1.51 -8.50
N LEU A 255 -8.74 0.67 -9.28
CA LEU A 255 -9.94 -0.02 -8.81
C LEU A 255 -9.65 -0.99 -7.64
N GLN A 256 -8.39 -1.33 -7.39
CA GLN A 256 -7.96 -2.02 -6.17
C GLN A 256 -8.47 -1.32 -4.91
N THR A 257 -8.60 0.01 -4.92
CA THR A 257 -9.19 0.77 -3.80
C THR A 257 -10.56 0.25 -3.36
N MET A 258 -11.35 -0.34 -4.29
CA MET A 258 -12.64 -0.93 -3.98
C MET A 258 -12.55 -2.20 -3.13
N VAL A 259 -11.39 -2.82 -3.05
CA VAL A 259 -11.14 -4.07 -2.31
C VAL A 259 -9.92 -3.96 -1.39
N GLU A 260 -9.42 -2.75 -1.15
CA GLU A 260 -8.24 -2.50 -0.33
C GLU A 260 -8.54 -2.72 1.16
N PRO A 261 -7.93 -3.72 1.81
CA PRO A 261 -8.27 -4.10 3.18
C PRO A 261 -8.05 -2.98 4.21
N THR A 262 -7.11 -2.08 3.96
CA THR A 262 -6.83 -0.94 4.83
C THR A 262 -8.00 0.04 4.90
N PHE A 263 -8.68 0.30 3.78
CA PHE A 263 -9.90 1.12 3.73
C PHE A 263 -11.04 0.46 4.50
N TYR A 264 -11.25 -0.84 4.27
CA TYR A 264 -12.28 -1.61 4.95
C TYR A 264 -12.11 -1.61 6.46
N GLN A 265 -10.89 -1.87 6.94
CA GLN A 265 -10.59 -1.87 8.38
C GLN A 265 -10.92 -0.52 9.03
N ARG A 266 -10.50 0.61 8.41
CA ARG A 266 -10.79 1.95 8.94
C ARG A 266 -12.29 2.25 8.90
N VAL A 267 -12.97 1.87 7.82
CA VAL A 267 -14.43 2.03 7.71
C VAL A 267 -15.15 1.23 8.79
N PHE A 268 -14.83 -0.04 8.98
CA PHE A 268 -15.43 -0.86 10.06
C PHE A 268 -15.10 -0.30 11.45
N ALA A 269 -13.93 0.27 11.64
CA ALA A 269 -13.51 0.87 12.90
C ALA A 269 -14.10 2.27 13.16
N ALA A 270 -14.65 2.95 12.14
CA ALA A 270 -15.22 4.28 12.26
C ALA A 270 -16.36 4.33 13.28
N ARG A 271 -16.48 5.43 14.01
CA ARG A 271 -17.53 5.62 15.01
C ARG A 271 -18.94 5.62 14.40
N THR A 272 -19.10 6.20 13.22
CA THR A 272 -20.38 6.31 12.51
C THR A 272 -20.20 6.18 10.99
N PRO A 273 -21.26 5.87 10.22
CA PRO A 273 -21.20 5.90 8.75
C PRO A 273 -20.80 7.27 8.18
N ALA A 274 -21.18 8.36 8.85
CA ALA A 274 -20.78 9.71 8.47
C ALA A 274 -19.27 9.90 8.64
N VAL A 275 -18.67 9.44 9.75
CA VAL A 275 -17.22 9.47 9.97
C VAL A 275 -16.50 8.66 8.89
N ALA A 276 -16.99 7.48 8.53
CA ALA A 276 -16.40 6.67 7.46
C ALA A 276 -16.42 7.41 6.11
N ARG A 277 -17.57 7.99 5.73
CA ARG A 277 -17.71 8.74 4.46
C ARG A 277 -16.82 9.99 4.45
N VAL A 278 -17.00 10.87 5.44
CA VAL A 278 -16.29 12.15 5.49
C VAL A 278 -14.80 11.91 5.70
N GLY A 279 -14.42 10.90 6.47
CA GLY A 279 -13.03 10.52 6.70
C GLY A 279 -12.29 10.20 5.41
N VAL A 280 -12.87 9.39 4.52
CA VAL A 280 -12.25 9.12 3.20
C VAL A 280 -12.20 10.38 2.34
N LEU A 281 -13.26 11.21 2.33
CA LEU A 281 -13.25 12.47 1.54
C LEU A 281 -12.15 13.44 2.00
N VAL A 282 -11.99 13.61 3.31
CA VAL A 282 -10.92 14.45 3.88
C VAL A 282 -9.55 13.83 3.58
N SER A 283 -9.43 12.50 3.65
CA SER A 283 -8.17 11.82 3.29
C SER A 283 -7.77 12.05 1.85
N VAL A 284 -8.73 12.06 0.90
CA VAL A 284 -8.45 12.41 -0.52
C VAL A 284 -7.86 13.81 -0.65
N ALA A 285 -8.40 14.79 0.07
CA ALA A 285 -7.86 16.15 0.06
C ALA A 285 -6.44 16.21 0.66
N MET A 286 -6.21 15.49 1.74
CA MET A 286 -4.88 15.39 2.34
C MET A 286 -3.90 14.68 1.40
N TRP A 287 -4.29 13.58 0.76
CA TRP A 287 -3.44 12.93 -0.24
C TRP A 287 -3.07 13.88 -1.37
N ALA A 288 -4.01 14.66 -1.91
CA ALA A 288 -3.71 15.63 -2.97
C ALA A 288 -2.64 16.67 -2.54
N ILE A 289 -2.67 17.11 -1.28
CA ILE A 289 -1.64 17.99 -0.72
C ILE A 289 -0.29 17.26 -0.62
N PHE A 290 -0.31 16.03 -0.12
CA PHE A 290 0.92 15.26 0.07
C PHE A 290 1.53 14.83 -1.27
N ASP A 291 0.72 14.44 -2.25
CA ASP A 291 1.17 14.14 -3.61
C ASP A 291 1.81 15.35 -4.28
N PHE A 292 1.24 16.56 -4.08
CA PHE A 292 1.88 17.77 -4.53
C PHE A 292 3.30 17.92 -3.96
N MET A 293 3.47 17.71 -2.65
CA MET A 293 4.79 17.82 -2.01
C MET A 293 5.76 16.74 -2.51
N THR A 294 5.31 15.50 -2.62
CA THR A 294 6.17 14.38 -3.03
C THR A 294 6.52 14.46 -4.52
N VAL A 295 5.56 14.70 -5.40
CA VAL A 295 5.80 14.82 -6.83
C VAL A 295 6.69 16.04 -7.13
N ALA A 296 6.42 17.20 -6.55
CA ALA A 296 7.27 18.38 -6.73
C ALA A 296 8.71 18.13 -6.25
N SER A 297 8.90 17.42 -5.12
CA SER A 297 10.24 17.03 -4.66
C SER A 297 10.92 16.06 -5.63
N GLY A 298 10.20 15.07 -6.17
CA GLY A 298 10.75 14.15 -7.17
C GLY A 298 11.14 14.82 -8.47
N LEU A 299 10.32 15.77 -8.95
CA LEU A 299 10.63 16.61 -10.10
C LEU A 299 11.86 17.51 -9.84
N ALA A 300 11.97 18.07 -8.63
CA ALA A 300 13.14 18.86 -8.24
C ALA A 300 14.40 17.98 -8.16
N ALA A 301 14.28 16.75 -7.67
CA ALA A 301 15.38 15.78 -7.69
C ALA A 301 15.86 15.52 -9.13
N ARG A 302 14.94 15.40 -10.11
CA ARG A 302 15.31 15.23 -11.52
C ARG A 302 16.09 16.42 -12.07
N VAL A 303 15.68 17.64 -11.71
CA VAL A 303 16.33 18.86 -12.19
C VAL A 303 17.69 19.08 -11.53
N LEU A 304 17.79 18.86 -10.21
CA LEU A 304 18.99 19.15 -9.42
C LEU A 304 20.01 18.00 -9.43
N LEU A 305 19.55 16.76 -9.66
CA LEU A 305 20.35 15.54 -9.67
C LEU A 305 20.03 14.72 -10.95
N PRO A 306 20.34 15.25 -12.15
CA PRO A 306 19.96 14.59 -13.42
C PRO A 306 20.68 13.25 -13.63
N ASP A 307 21.89 13.10 -13.08
CA ASP A 307 22.78 11.93 -13.24
C ASP A 307 22.78 11.03 -12.00
N LEU A 308 21.64 10.94 -11.29
CA LEU A 308 21.52 10.08 -10.12
C LEU A 308 21.59 8.59 -10.52
N ASP A 309 22.58 7.87 -10.00
CA ASP A 309 22.83 6.45 -10.33
C ASP A 309 21.65 5.55 -9.94
N ASP A 310 21.09 5.78 -8.74
CA ASP A 310 19.91 5.04 -8.24
C ASP A 310 18.74 6.00 -7.96
N PRO A 311 17.75 6.08 -8.86
CA PRO A 311 16.58 6.94 -8.68
C PRO A 311 15.69 6.59 -7.47
N VAL A 312 15.81 5.40 -6.89
CA VAL A 312 15.13 5.07 -5.61
C VAL A 312 15.62 5.99 -4.48
N ALA A 313 16.86 6.44 -4.56
CA ALA A 313 17.45 7.40 -3.62
C ALA A 313 17.08 8.87 -3.90
N ALA A 314 16.16 9.17 -4.84
CA ALA A 314 15.85 10.53 -5.25
C ALA A 314 15.52 11.47 -4.07
N TYR A 315 14.69 11.04 -3.14
CA TYR A 315 14.36 11.87 -1.97
C TYR A 315 15.49 12.02 -0.96
N PRO A 316 16.17 10.93 -0.51
CA PRO A 316 17.34 11.07 0.36
C PRO A 316 18.42 11.96 -0.25
N ALA A 317 18.80 11.72 -1.51
CA ALA A 317 19.83 12.49 -2.20
C ALA A 317 19.46 13.98 -2.37
N LEU A 318 18.19 14.26 -2.70
CA LEU A 318 17.69 15.64 -2.73
C LEU A 318 17.78 16.29 -1.35
N ALA A 319 17.39 15.59 -0.30
CA ALA A 319 17.43 16.11 1.07
C ALA A 319 18.87 16.46 1.49
N GLU A 320 19.83 15.62 1.18
CA GLU A 320 21.26 15.87 1.44
C GLU A 320 21.77 17.10 0.67
N LEU A 321 21.27 17.32 -0.54
CA LEU A 321 21.68 18.46 -1.37
C LEU A 321 21.11 19.80 -0.89
N VAL A 322 19.80 19.82 -0.53
CA VAL A 322 19.08 21.10 -0.33
C VAL A 322 18.80 21.44 1.13
N LEU A 323 18.97 20.50 2.06
CA LEU A 323 18.67 20.72 3.48
C LEU A 323 19.95 20.87 4.30
N SER A 324 19.86 21.63 5.39
CA SER A 324 20.89 21.58 6.42
C SER A 324 20.96 20.21 7.08
N PRO A 325 22.07 19.79 7.69
CA PRO A 325 22.23 18.45 8.29
C PRO A 325 21.11 18.09 9.29
N TRP A 326 20.63 19.08 10.07
CA TRP A 326 19.50 18.90 10.98
C TRP A 326 18.19 18.57 10.28
N LEU A 327 17.88 19.32 9.23
CA LEU A 327 16.65 19.13 8.45
C LEU A 327 16.71 17.86 7.62
N ALA A 328 17.88 17.47 7.11
CA ALA A 328 18.09 16.20 6.43
C ALA A 328 17.86 15.01 7.38
N ALA A 329 18.37 15.08 8.63
CA ALA A 329 18.10 14.08 9.64
C ALA A 329 16.62 13.98 10.00
N LEU A 330 15.91 15.11 10.13
CA LEU A 330 14.46 15.15 10.33
C LEU A 330 13.70 14.54 9.14
N PHE A 331 14.14 14.81 7.92
CA PHE A 331 13.56 14.22 6.72
C PHE A 331 13.78 12.69 6.66
N THR A 332 14.97 12.22 7.01
CA THR A 332 15.23 10.77 7.16
C THR A 332 14.25 10.14 8.15
N LEU A 333 14.03 10.77 9.30
CA LEU A 333 13.01 10.32 10.25
C LEU A 333 11.60 10.30 9.65
N ALA A 334 11.24 11.30 8.83
CA ALA A 334 9.95 11.34 8.15
C ALA A 334 9.78 10.18 7.16
N LEU A 335 10.83 9.80 6.44
CA LEU A 335 10.82 8.61 5.57
C LEU A 335 10.58 7.32 6.38
N PHE A 336 11.32 7.13 7.49
CA PHE A 336 11.10 6.01 8.40
C PHE A 336 9.65 5.96 8.90
N ALA A 337 9.11 7.10 9.36
CA ALA A 337 7.74 7.20 9.85
C ALA A 337 6.72 6.82 8.76
N THR A 338 6.93 7.26 7.53
CA THR A 338 6.04 6.99 6.40
C THR A 338 6.00 5.50 6.05
N VAL A 339 7.15 4.86 5.93
CA VAL A 339 7.24 3.43 5.60
C VAL A 339 6.69 2.57 6.74
N MET A 340 7.05 2.90 8.00
CA MET A 340 6.62 2.14 9.17
C MET A 340 5.10 2.16 9.37
N SER A 341 4.41 3.28 9.17
CA SER A 341 2.96 3.35 9.30
C SER A 341 2.25 2.33 8.42
N THR A 342 2.71 2.18 7.17
CA THR A 342 2.14 1.21 6.25
C THR A 342 2.51 -0.22 6.62
N LEU A 343 3.78 -0.46 6.94
CA LEU A 343 4.25 -1.77 7.42
C LEU A 343 3.39 -2.27 8.59
N ASP A 344 3.17 -1.43 9.60
CA ASP A 344 2.39 -1.77 10.79
C ASP A 344 0.94 -2.15 10.48
N SER A 345 0.32 -1.35 9.62
CA SER A 345 -1.07 -1.55 9.20
C SER A 345 -1.24 -2.84 8.42
N TYR A 346 -0.38 -3.11 7.45
CA TYR A 346 -0.42 -4.32 6.63
C TYR A 346 -0.04 -5.56 7.45
N LEU A 347 0.96 -5.45 8.30
CA LEU A 347 1.36 -6.55 9.19
C LEU A 347 0.23 -6.92 10.15
N PHE A 348 -0.48 -5.92 10.70
CA PHE A 348 -1.63 -6.17 11.56
C PHE A 348 -2.82 -6.76 10.79
N LEU A 349 -3.09 -6.29 9.57
CA LEU A 349 -4.12 -6.87 8.71
C LEU A 349 -3.82 -8.32 8.34
N ALA A 350 -2.59 -8.63 7.94
CA ALA A 350 -2.18 -10.01 7.68
C ALA A 350 -2.35 -10.89 8.93
N ALA A 351 -1.95 -10.38 10.10
CA ALA A 351 -2.12 -11.07 11.37
C ALA A 351 -3.59 -11.33 11.71
N SER A 352 -4.45 -10.33 11.54
CA SER A 352 -5.88 -10.45 11.83
C SER A 352 -6.57 -11.38 10.84
N THR A 353 -6.18 -11.38 9.58
CA THR A 353 -6.71 -12.33 8.57
C THR A 353 -6.40 -13.78 8.95
N VAL A 354 -5.19 -14.06 9.44
CA VAL A 354 -4.86 -15.40 9.94
C VAL A 354 -5.66 -15.73 11.20
N GLY A 355 -5.68 -14.83 12.18
CA GLY A 355 -6.28 -15.09 13.49
C GLY A 355 -7.80 -15.10 13.53
N HIS A 356 -8.43 -14.26 12.71
CA HIS A 356 -9.88 -14.08 12.63
C HIS A 356 -10.47 -14.84 11.43
N ASP A 357 -9.98 -14.56 10.21
CA ASP A 357 -10.66 -15.01 9.00
C ASP A 357 -10.35 -16.47 8.63
N LEU A 358 -9.08 -16.90 8.72
CA LEU A 358 -8.64 -18.26 8.35
C LEU A 358 -8.84 -19.26 9.49
N ALA A 359 -8.59 -18.85 10.74
CA ALA A 359 -8.68 -19.76 11.90
C ALA A 359 -10.12 -20.13 12.29
N GLY A 360 -11.12 -19.47 11.70
CA GLY A 360 -12.53 -19.72 11.98
C GLY A 360 -13.05 -19.02 13.23
N ASP A 361 -14.38 -18.97 13.34
CA ASP A 361 -15.08 -18.22 14.38
C ASP A 361 -14.79 -18.80 15.77
N THR A 362 -14.66 -17.93 16.75
CA THR A 362 -14.56 -18.26 18.17
C THR A 362 -15.29 -17.19 18.98
N SER A 363 -15.92 -17.62 20.08
CA SER A 363 -16.52 -16.70 21.05
C SER A 363 -15.51 -16.30 22.15
N ASP A 364 -14.33 -16.92 22.17
CA ASP A 364 -13.30 -16.64 23.18
C ASP A 364 -12.29 -15.61 22.65
N ASP A 365 -12.40 -14.39 23.14
CA ASP A 365 -11.52 -13.28 22.79
C ASP A 365 -10.04 -13.55 23.07
N THR A 366 -9.74 -14.41 24.05
CA THR A 366 -8.35 -14.74 24.41
C THR A 366 -7.74 -15.67 23.37
N VAL A 367 -8.54 -16.60 22.85
CA VAL A 367 -8.17 -17.50 21.77
C VAL A 367 -7.94 -16.68 20.49
N GLU A 368 -8.84 -15.76 20.15
CA GLU A 368 -8.73 -14.95 18.97
C GLU A 368 -7.47 -14.05 18.99
N ARG A 369 -7.19 -13.39 20.11
CA ARG A 369 -5.96 -12.60 20.28
C ARG A 369 -4.71 -13.47 20.16
N ARG A 370 -4.71 -14.68 20.74
CA ARG A 370 -3.58 -15.60 20.65
C ARG A 370 -3.36 -16.04 19.19
N ARG A 371 -4.44 -16.38 18.46
CA ARG A 371 -4.39 -16.74 17.03
C ARG A 371 -3.85 -15.59 16.19
N THR A 372 -4.32 -14.35 16.44
CA THR A 372 -3.82 -13.14 15.74
C THR A 372 -2.35 -12.88 16.03
N ARG A 373 -1.86 -13.10 17.25
CA ARG A 373 -0.42 -13.01 17.56
C ARG A 373 0.41 -14.09 16.86
N TRP A 374 -0.09 -15.29 16.71
CA TRP A 374 0.57 -16.32 15.89
C TRP A 374 0.54 -15.94 14.41
N GLY A 375 -0.58 -15.39 13.93
CA GLY A 375 -0.68 -14.83 12.58
C GLY A 375 0.32 -13.70 12.35
N LEU A 376 0.55 -12.84 13.36
CA LEU A 376 1.55 -11.78 13.33
C LEU A 376 2.97 -12.34 13.17
N ALA A 377 3.34 -13.33 13.98
CA ALA A 377 4.65 -13.96 13.89
C ALA A 377 4.86 -14.65 12.53
N LEU A 378 3.85 -15.42 12.07
CA LEU A 378 3.89 -16.07 10.76
C LEU A 378 4.05 -15.05 9.63
N SER A 379 3.22 -14.00 9.62
CA SER A 379 3.25 -12.97 8.57
C SER A 379 4.56 -12.18 8.59
N ALA A 380 5.12 -11.90 9.79
CA ALA A 380 6.41 -11.23 9.94
C ALA A 380 7.55 -12.08 9.35
N VAL A 381 7.58 -13.38 9.64
CA VAL A 381 8.60 -14.30 9.10
C VAL A 381 8.49 -14.41 7.58
N LEU A 382 7.27 -14.56 7.05
CA LEU A 382 7.07 -14.66 5.60
C LEU A 382 7.37 -13.35 4.87
N ALA A 383 7.03 -12.21 5.48
CA ALA A 383 7.39 -10.90 4.93
C ALA A 383 8.90 -10.69 4.94
N ALA A 384 9.60 -11.09 6.01
CA ALA A 384 11.05 -11.07 6.07
C ALA A 384 11.71 -11.95 5.00
N ALA A 385 11.23 -13.20 4.86
CA ALA A 385 11.72 -14.10 3.83
C ALA A 385 11.48 -13.56 2.43
N GLY A 386 10.27 -13.02 2.16
CA GLY A 386 9.96 -12.37 0.90
C GLY A 386 10.86 -11.16 0.61
N ALA A 387 11.11 -10.31 1.60
CA ALA A 387 11.99 -9.14 1.46
C ALA A 387 13.45 -9.51 1.14
N LEU A 388 13.88 -10.71 1.48
CA LEU A 388 15.21 -11.22 1.13
C LEU A 388 15.26 -11.97 -0.23
N LEU A 389 14.09 -12.27 -0.81
CA LEU A 389 13.99 -12.99 -2.08
C LEU A 389 13.64 -12.08 -3.27
N PHE A 390 13.05 -10.92 -3.01
CA PHE A 390 12.62 -9.99 -4.05
C PHE A 390 13.50 -8.74 -4.06
N ASP A 391 13.96 -8.37 -5.23
CA ASP A 391 14.84 -7.21 -5.43
C ASP A 391 14.06 -5.93 -5.78
N SER A 392 12.76 -6.05 -6.13
CA SER A 392 11.94 -4.93 -6.57
C SER A 392 10.62 -4.83 -5.82
N VAL A 393 10.45 -3.71 -5.12
CA VAL A 393 9.19 -3.32 -4.46
C VAL A 393 8.04 -3.19 -5.46
N VAL A 394 8.30 -2.56 -6.60
CA VAL A 394 7.30 -2.31 -7.64
C VAL A 394 6.81 -3.62 -8.26
N ALA A 395 7.72 -4.59 -8.48
CA ALA A 395 7.36 -5.90 -8.99
C ALA A 395 6.44 -6.67 -8.03
N VAL A 396 6.73 -6.61 -6.71
CA VAL A 396 5.87 -7.23 -5.68
C VAL A 396 4.46 -6.62 -5.73
N TRP A 397 4.35 -5.29 -5.73
CA TRP A 397 3.04 -4.63 -5.80
C TRP A 397 2.27 -4.96 -7.07
N HIS A 398 2.95 -4.93 -8.21
CA HIS A 398 2.33 -5.21 -9.49
C HIS A 398 1.78 -6.64 -9.54
N HIS A 399 2.57 -7.64 -9.16
CA HIS A 399 2.16 -9.04 -9.24
C HIS A 399 1.08 -9.38 -8.21
N VAL A 400 1.32 -9.09 -6.94
CA VAL A 400 0.37 -9.39 -5.86
C VAL A 400 -0.91 -8.58 -6.03
N GLY A 401 -0.79 -7.27 -6.32
CA GLY A 401 -1.92 -6.39 -6.57
C GLY A 401 -2.79 -6.87 -7.73
N THR A 402 -2.17 -7.26 -8.85
CA THR A 402 -2.88 -7.77 -10.02
C THR A 402 -3.65 -9.05 -9.73
N VAL A 403 -3.00 -10.04 -9.09
CA VAL A 403 -3.64 -11.33 -8.76
C VAL A 403 -4.82 -11.12 -7.80
N VAL A 404 -4.57 -10.39 -6.72
CA VAL A 404 -5.58 -10.24 -5.65
C VAL A 404 -6.72 -9.33 -6.05
N THR A 405 -6.43 -8.21 -6.74
CA THR A 405 -7.48 -7.31 -7.22
C THR A 405 -8.39 -8.03 -8.19
N SER A 406 -7.85 -8.77 -9.14
CA SER A 406 -8.64 -9.54 -10.11
C SER A 406 -9.51 -10.60 -9.44
N ALA A 407 -9.02 -11.23 -8.38
CA ALA A 407 -9.77 -12.21 -7.61
C ALA A 407 -10.92 -11.57 -6.80
N LEU A 408 -10.64 -10.46 -6.10
CA LEU A 408 -11.59 -9.89 -5.14
C LEU A 408 -12.56 -8.88 -5.74
N LEU A 409 -12.18 -8.14 -6.79
CA LEU A 409 -12.90 -6.93 -7.22
C LEU A 409 -14.39 -7.21 -7.52
N LEU A 410 -14.69 -8.12 -8.42
CA LEU A 410 -16.09 -8.39 -8.79
C LEU A 410 -16.89 -9.06 -7.66
N PRO A 411 -16.40 -10.12 -6.97
CA PRO A 411 -17.14 -10.73 -5.87
C PRO A 411 -17.41 -9.78 -4.71
N VAL A 412 -16.44 -8.98 -4.28
CA VAL A 412 -16.59 -8.05 -3.14
C VAL A 412 -17.51 -6.88 -3.49
N VAL A 413 -17.33 -6.27 -4.67
CA VAL A 413 -18.22 -5.19 -5.12
C VAL A 413 -19.66 -5.69 -5.29
N ALA A 414 -19.85 -6.89 -5.81
CA ALA A 414 -21.17 -7.48 -6.00
C ALA A 414 -21.93 -7.76 -4.69
N VAL A 415 -21.25 -7.88 -3.54
CA VAL A 415 -21.89 -7.94 -2.21
C VAL A 415 -22.85 -6.74 -2.01
N GLN A 416 -22.45 -5.56 -2.47
CA GLN A 416 -23.17 -4.31 -2.28
C GLN A 416 -24.29 -4.08 -3.31
N LEU A 417 -24.40 -4.96 -4.30
CA LEU A 417 -25.44 -4.89 -5.32
C LEU A 417 -26.74 -5.59 -4.86
N PRO A 418 -27.88 -5.28 -5.50
CA PRO A 418 -29.12 -6.02 -5.27
C PRO A 418 -28.92 -7.54 -5.47
N PRO A 419 -29.67 -8.41 -4.75
CA PRO A 419 -29.45 -9.87 -4.77
C PRO A 419 -29.42 -10.49 -6.17
N ARG A 420 -30.18 -9.95 -7.11
CA ARG A 420 -30.19 -10.39 -8.51
C ARG A 420 -28.84 -10.23 -9.24
N TRP A 421 -27.96 -9.33 -8.76
CA TRP A 421 -26.65 -9.04 -9.35
C TRP A 421 -25.49 -9.70 -8.60
N ARG A 422 -25.76 -10.31 -7.43
CA ARG A 422 -24.74 -11.03 -6.66
C ARG A 422 -24.44 -12.38 -7.31
N PHE A 423 -23.25 -12.89 -7.06
CA PHE A 423 -22.91 -14.28 -7.39
C PHE A 423 -23.70 -15.26 -6.53
N ARG A 424 -23.86 -16.51 -6.99
CA ARG A 424 -24.14 -17.64 -6.09
C ARG A 424 -22.86 -18.03 -5.32
N SER A 425 -23.02 -18.70 -4.20
CA SER A 425 -21.91 -19.10 -3.33
C SER A 425 -20.77 -19.81 -4.07
N THR A 426 -21.10 -20.81 -4.88
CA THR A 426 -20.11 -21.56 -5.67
C THR A 426 -19.47 -20.71 -6.77
N ALA A 427 -20.26 -19.86 -7.43
CA ALA A 427 -19.78 -18.98 -8.49
C ALA A 427 -18.83 -17.89 -7.95
N ALA A 428 -19.12 -17.30 -6.77
CA ALA A 428 -18.22 -16.33 -6.13
C ALA A 428 -16.86 -16.96 -5.84
N THR A 429 -16.85 -18.17 -5.26
CA THR A 429 -15.62 -18.90 -4.97
C THR A 429 -14.87 -19.26 -6.25
N ALA A 430 -15.57 -19.74 -7.28
CA ALA A 430 -14.98 -20.07 -8.57
C ALA A 430 -14.40 -18.85 -9.28
N ALA A 431 -15.06 -17.68 -9.21
CA ALA A 431 -14.58 -16.43 -9.77
C ALA A 431 -13.27 -15.99 -9.10
N MET A 432 -13.20 -16.03 -7.76
CA MET A 432 -11.99 -15.66 -7.01
C MET A 432 -10.82 -16.58 -7.34
N ILE A 433 -11.02 -17.90 -7.26
CA ILE A 433 -9.95 -18.87 -7.53
C ILE A 433 -9.56 -18.85 -9.00
N GLY A 434 -10.52 -18.83 -9.92
CA GLY A 434 -10.28 -18.80 -11.36
C GLY A 434 -9.49 -17.57 -11.80
N ALA A 435 -9.86 -16.38 -11.30
CA ALA A 435 -9.13 -15.17 -11.61
C ALA A 435 -7.70 -15.20 -11.06
N ALA A 436 -7.50 -15.69 -9.81
CA ALA A 436 -6.17 -15.85 -9.23
C ALA A 436 -5.30 -16.82 -10.02
N VAL A 437 -5.83 -17.98 -10.41
CA VAL A 437 -5.12 -18.99 -11.21
C VAL A 437 -4.74 -18.44 -12.58
N VAL A 438 -5.69 -17.79 -13.29
CA VAL A 438 -5.43 -17.21 -14.61
C VAL A 438 -4.38 -16.10 -14.52
N SER A 439 -4.49 -15.19 -13.56
CA SER A 439 -3.50 -14.12 -13.38
C SER A 439 -2.11 -14.67 -13.08
N THR A 440 -2.02 -15.61 -12.13
CA THR A 440 -0.74 -16.23 -11.77
C THR A 440 -0.15 -17.00 -12.95
N GLY A 441 -0.97 -17.80 -13.65
CA GLY A 441 -0.53 -18.51 -14.86
C GLY A 441 -0.04 -17.58 -15.96
N TRP A 442 -0.69 -16.41 -16.13
CA TRP A 442 -0.28 -15.41 -17.11
C TRP A 442 1.05 -14.75 -16.75
N ILE A 443 1.27 -14.47 -15.45
CA ILE A 443 2.55 -13.96 -14.94
C ILE A 443 3.67 -14.98 -15.16
N LEU A 444 3.43 -16.25 -14.83
CA LEU A 444 4.41 -17.32 -14.97
C LEU A 444 4.71 -17.67 -16.45
N ALA A 445 3.77 -17.37 -17.35
CA ALA A 445 3.94 -17.55 -18.79
C ALA A 445 4.65 -16.36 -19.47
N ALA A 446 5.02 -15.32 -18.72
CA ALA A 446 5.82 -14.22 -19.25
C ALA A 446 7.20 -14.73 -19.64
N GLY A 447 7.65 -14.34 -20.86
CA GLY A 447 8.98 -14.65 -21.37
C GLY A 447 9.77 -13.36 -21.61
N ASP A 448 10.90 -13.45 -22.29
CA ASP A 448 11.77 -12.31 -22.63
C ASP A 448 11.05 -11.22 -23.44
N SER A 449 9.98 -11.58 -24.17
CA SER A 449 9.13 -10.66 -24.92
C SER A 449 8.00 -10.02 -24.12
N GLY A 450 7.94 -10.26 -22.81
CA GLY A 450 6.88 -9.77 -21.91
C GLY A 450 5.73 -10.76 -21.73
N TYR A 451 4.54 -10.25 -21.37
CA TYR A 451 3.36 -11.08 -21.14
C TYR A 451 2.79 -11.68 -22.42
N PRO A 452 2.13 -12.86 -22.36
CA PRO A 452 1.48 -13.46 -23.51
C PRO A 452 0.59 -12.48 -24.26
N LEU A 453 0.69 -12.43 -25.57
CA LEU A 453 -0.06 -11.54 -26.47
C LEU A 453 0.14 -10.02 -26.16
N GLY A 454 1.13 -9.63 -25.38
CA GLY A 454 1.31 -8.26 -24.93
C GLY A 454 0.19 -7.76 -24.01
N ILE A 455 -0.58 -8.68 -23.39
CA ILE A 455 -1.74 -8.34 -22.55
C ILE A 455 -1.36 -8.44 -21.07
N GLU A 456 -1.63 -7.38 -20.30
CA GLU A 456 -1.43 -7.36 -18.86
C GLU A 456 -2.25 -8.44 -18.13
N PRO A 457 -1.70 -9.14 -17.12
CA PRO A 457 -2.34 -10.28 -16.44
C PRO A 457 -3.70 -9.96 -15.83
N MET A 458 -3.95 -8.71 -15.46
CA MET A 458 -5.21 -8.24 -14.90
C MET A 458 -6.38 -8.43 -15.86
N PHE A 459 -6.20 -8.22 -17.17
CA PHE A 459 -7.30 -8.28 -18.13
C PHE A 459 -7.88 -9.69 -18.28
N PRO A 460 -7.09 -10.75 -18.57
CA PRO A 460 -7.62 -12.10 -18.68
C PRO A 460 -8.19 -12.59 -17.35
N ALA A 461 -7.63 -12.18 -16.21
CA ALA A 461 -8.13 -12.54 -14.90
C ALA A 461 -9.49 -11.89 -14.58
N LEU A 462 -9.66 -10.59 -14.84
CA LEU A 462 -10.95 -9.91 -14.70
C LEU A 462 -11.99 -10.45 -15.68
N ALA A 463 -11.58 -10.75 -16.92
CA ALA A 463 -12.46 -11.39 -17.90
C ALA A 463 -12.95 -12.75 -17.40
N THR A 464 -12.08 -13.53 -16.76
CA THR A 464 -12.46 -14.82 -16.13
C THR A 464 -13.51 -14.63 -15.04
N SER A 465 -13.30 -13.69 -14.12
CA SER A 465 -14.27 -13.39 -13.06
C SER A 465 -15.61 -12.91 -13.64
N ALA A 466 -15.58 -12.06 -14.67
CA ALA A 466 -16.76 -11.58 -15.35
C ALA A 466 -17.51 -12.71 -16.12
N ALA A 467 -16.76 -13.60 -16.79
CA ALA A 467 -17.33 -14.75 -17.47
C ALA A 467 -18.05 -15.69 -16.50
N VAL A 468 -17.44 -16.00 -15.34
CA VAL A 468 -18.09 -16.79 -14.29
C VAL A 468 -19.39 -16.10 -13.82
N TRP A 469 -19.37 -14.79 -13.64
CA TRP A 469 -20.57 -14.03 -13.26
C TRP A 469 -21.67 -14.09 -14.31
N LEU A 470 -21.34 -13.96 -15.59
CA LEU A 470 -22.28 -14.05 -16.71
C LEU A 470 -22.89 -15.44 -16.79
N VAL A 471 -22.07 -16.50 -16.73
CA VAL A 471 -22.54 -17.89 -16.73
C VAL A 471 -23.46 -18.16 -15.53
N ASP A 472 -23.08 -17.70 -14.34
CA ASP A 472 -23.90 -17.86 -13.14
C ASP A 472 -25.30 -17.23 -13.33
N ARG A 473 -25.42 -16.16 -14.06
CA ARG A 473 -26.70 -15.50 -14.36
C ARG A 473 -27.56 -16.23 -15.39
N THR A 474 -26.95 -16.80 -16.41
CA THR A 474 -27.68 -17.54 -17.45
C THR A 474 -28.27 -18.85 -16.92
N VAL A 475 -27.58 -19.45 -15.96
CA VAL A 475 -28.00 -20.74 -15.32
C VAL A 475 -29.02 -20.52 -14.19
N ARG A 476 -29.30 -19.26 -13.78
CA ARG A 476 -30.35 -18.99 -12.77
C ARG A 476 -31.75 -19.28 -13.32
N PRO A 477 -32.59 -20.09 -12.63
CA PRO A 477 -34.00 -20.16 -12.97
C PRO A 477 -34.60 -18.77 -12.88
N ARG A 478 -35.30 -18.35 -13.92
CA ARG A 478 -36.07 -17.10 -13.87
C ARG A 478 -37.10 -17.23 -12.74
N PRO A 479 -37.21 -16.25 -11.82
CA PRO A 479 -38.29 -16.30 -10.84
C PRO A 479 -39.59 -16.39 -11.62
N HIS A 480 -40.38 -17.44 -11.36
CA HIS A 480 -41.75 -17.52 -11.87
C HIS A 480 -42.44 -16.21 -11.48
N ARG A 481 -42.86 -15.41 -12.47
CA ARG A 481 -43.80 -14.35 -12.23
C ARG A 481 -45.07 -15.03 -11.75
N LEU A 482 -45.29 -15.02 -10.43
CA LEU A 482 -46.60 -15.28 -9.88
C LEU A 482 -47.51 -14.20 -10.49
N GLN A 483 -48.39 -14.65 -11.37
CA GLN A 483 -49.48 -13.87 -11.94
C GLN A 483 -50.50 -13.53 -10.84
#